data_55f24679fcb59bb5b1cc9540093fe2a8
#
_entry.id   55f24679fcb59bb5b1cc9540093fe2a8
#
_cell.length_a   1.000
_cell.length_b   1.000
_cell.length_c   1.000
_cell.angle_alpha   90.00
_cell.angle_beta   90.00
_cell.angle_gamma   90.00
#
_symmetry.space_group_name_H-M   'P 1'
#
loop_
_entity.id
_entity.type
_entity.pdbx_description
1 polymer ?
#
loop_
_entity_poly.entity_id
_entity_poly.type
_entity_poly.pdbx_seq_one_letter_code
_entity_poly.pdbx_strand_id
1 'polypeptide(L)'
;MRLQKFFSDCGVLSRRAAEAEIAAGKVKVNGATAQIGDSIDPEVDIVEYKGKRIFPRRENTKRRYIMLNKPRGFVTTMQDEKGRPTVADLTASVGARVYPVGRLDMDSEGLLLLTDDGEFANHLTHPRHEIPKIYHVTLSAVLTKEQLATLRAPMELDGYRLQPVTVKKLAPDTIQMNLYEGRNRQIRRMCEAAGLKVLRLQRLAIGDLRLGDLPLGKWRELTPEELRYLMTGKKG
;
A
#
# COMPACT_ATOMS: atom_id res chain seq x y z
N MET A 1 7.74 -1.53 -23.33
CA MET A 1 7.75 -1.36 -21.83
C MET A 1 8.98 -2.04 -21.24
N ARG A 2 9.36 -1.74 -19.97
CA ARG A 2 10.46 -2.47 -19.28
C ARG A 2 10.10 -3.93 -19.06
N LEU A 3 11.04 -4.86 -19.34
CA LEU A 3 10.82 -6.31 -19.27
C LEU A 3 10.36 -6.77 -17.87
N GLN A 4 10.94 -6.25 -16.76
CA GLN A 4 10.49 -6.58 -15.41
C GLN A 4 9.07 -6.07 -15.11
N LYS A 5 8.62 -4.96 -15.75
CA LYS A 5 7.22 -4.49 -15.64
C LYS A 5 6.28 -5.48 -16.33
N PHE A 6 6.63 -5.98 -17.52
CA PHE A 6 5.86 -6.99 -18.24
C PHE A 6 5.58 -8.23 -17.38
N PHE A 7 6.60 -8.79 -16.72
CA PHE A 7 6.42 -9.93 -15.80
C PHE A 7 5.44 -9.64 -14.67
N SER A 8 5.51 -8.41 -14.11
CA SER A 8 4.60 -7.99 -13.05
C SER A 8 3.16 -7.82 -13.56
N ASP A 9 3.00 -7.22 -14.72
CA ASP A 9 1.68 -6.98 -15.35
C ASP A 9 1.01 -8.29 -15.76
N CYS A 10 1.80 -9.30 -16.19
CA CYS A 10 1.32 -10.65 -16.46
C CYS A 10 1.04 -11.48 -15.20
N GLY A 11 1.36 -10.97 -14.01
CA GLY A 11 1.17 -11.69 -12.74
C GLY A 11 2.13 -12.84 -12.48
N VAL A 12 3.22 -12.97 -13.27
CA VAL A 12 4.18 -14.08 -13.20
C VAL A 12 5.18 -13.88 -12.07
N LEU A 13 5.85 -12.71 -12.04
CA LEU A 13 6.86 -12.37 -11.03
C LEU A 13 6.68 -10.93 -10.54
N SER A 14 7.25 -10.60 -9.37
CA SER A 14 7.44 -9.18 -9.00
C SER A 14 8.54 -8.57 -9.87
N ARG A 15 8.58 -7.24 -9.97
CA ARG A 15 9.63 -6.56 -10.75
C ARG A 15 11.03 -6.97 -10.27
N ARG A 16 11.27 -6.99 -8.95
CA ARG A 16 12.57 -7.42 -8.36
C ARG A 16 12.87 -8.90 -8.61
N ALA A 17 11.87 -9.77 -8.50
CA ALA A 17 12.06 -11.18 -8.80
C ALA A 17 12.34 -11.40 -10.29
N ALA A 18 11.68 -10.65 -11.18
CA ALA A 18 11.96 -10.68 -12.61
C ALA A 18 13.39 -10.21 -12.91
N GLU A 19 13.85 -9.12 -12.30
CA GLU A 19 15.24 -8.65 -12.43
C GLU A 19 16.25 -9.72 -12.00
N ALA A 20 16.00 -10.41 -10.89
CA ALA A 20 16.86 -11.50 -10.43
C ALA A 20 16.91 -12.68 -11.43
N GLU A 21 15.74 -13.07 -12.00
CA GLU A 21 15.69 -14.15 -12.99
C GLU A 21 16.28 -13.74 -14.36
N ILE A 22 16.16 -12.45 -14.74
CA ILE A 22 16.84 -11.87 -15.92
C ILE A 22 18.36 -11.91 -15.70
N ALA A 23 18.85 -11.42 -14.54
CA ALA A 23 20.28 -11.46 -14.20
C ALA A 23 20.85 -12.88 -14.18
N ALA A 24 20.04 -13.86 -13.79
CA ALA A 24 20.41 -15.28 -13.81
C ALA A 24 20.36 -15.91 -15.20
N GLY A 25 20.08 -15.16 -16.28
CA GLY A 25 20.04 -15.65 -17.66
C GLY A 25 18.87 -16.57 -17.98
N LYS A 26 17.81 -16.59 -17.16
CA LYS A 26 16.67 -17.52 -17.30
C LYS A 26 15.53 -16.97 -18.16
N VAL A 27 15.68 -15.74 -18.67
CA VAL A 27 14.69 -15.06 -19.50
C VAL A 27 15.26 -14.86 -20.89
N LYS A 28 14.44 -15.11 -21.92
CA LYS A 28 14.78 -14.82 -23.31
C LYS A 28 13.76 -13.86 -23.91
N VAL A 29 14.22 -13.02 -24.82
CA VAL A 29 13.38 -12.17 -25.67
C VAL A 29 13.78 -12.45 -27.11
N ASN A 30 12.81 -12.88 -27.93
CA ASN A 30 13.03 -13.27 -29.34
C ASN A 30 14.16 -14.30 -29.51
N GLY A 31 14.28 -15.24 -28.55
CA GLY A 31 15.30 -16.29 -28.53
C GLY A 31 16.66 -15.87 -27.96
N ALA A 32 16.96 -14.57 -27.79
CA ALA A 32 18.19 -14.08 -27.20
C ALA A 32 18.03 -13.94 -25.67
N THR A 33 19.11 -14.20 -24.90
CA THR A 33 19.13 -14.03 -23.44
C THR A 33 18.98 -12.56 -23.09
N ALA A 34 17.96 -12.24 -22.29
CA ALA A 34 17.65 -10.88 -21.88
C ALA A 34 18.63 -10.35 -20.83
N GLN A 35 18.79 -9.04 -20.79
CA GLN A 35 19.63 -8.33 -19.83
C GLN A 35 18.80 -7.38 -18.93
N ILE A 36 19.35 -7.01 -17.76
CA ILE A 36 18.73 -6.01 -16.91
C ILE A 36 18.65 -4.68 -17.66
N GLY A 37 17.47 -4.07 -17.63
CA GLY A 37 17.25 -2.80 -18.33
C GLY A 37 16.59 -2.95 -19.70
N ASP A 38 16.46 -4.17 -20.23
CA ASP A 38 15.79 -4.41 -21.49
C ASP A 38 14.35 -3.91 -21.49
N SER A 39 13.93 -3.46 -22.65
CA SER A 39 12.57 -3.04 -22.95
C SER A 39 12.01 -3.87 -24.08
N ILE A 40 10.72 -4.15 -24.02
CA ILE A 40 10.01 -4.95 -25.03
C ILE A 40 8.77 -4.23 -25.53
N ASP A 41 8.31 -4.61 -26.69
CA ASP A 41 6.96 -4.39 -27.16
C ASP A 41 6.12 -5.67 -26.90
N PRO A 42 5.15 -5.65 -25.97
CA PRO A 42 4.36 -6.83 -25.62
C PRO A 42 3.51 -7.39 -26.76
N GLU A 43 3.22 -6.58 -27.80
CA GLU A 43 2.41 -6.99 -28.94
C GLU A 43 3.25 -7.74 -30.00
N VAL A 44 4.58 -7.53 -30.01
CA VAL A 44 5.47 -8.02 -31.05
C VAL A 44 6.48 -9.03 -30.49
N ASP A 45 7.08 -8.72 -29.34
CA ASP A 45 8.18 -9.49 -28.77
C ASP A 45 7.72 -10.78 -28.08
N ILE A 46 8.47 -11.85 -28.31
CA ILE A 46 8.25 -13.14 -27.67
C ILE A 46 9.13 -13.23 -26.43
N VAL A 47 8.48 -13.24 -25.25
CA VAL A 47 9.18 -13.41 -23.98
C VAL A 47 9.04 -14.84 -23.50
N GLU A 48 10.17 -15.45 -23.15
CA GLU A 48 10.24 -16.81 -22.61
C GLU A 48 10.91 -16.83 -21.24
N TYR A 49 10.33 -17.58 -20.31
CA TYR A 49 10.84 -17.79 -18.96
C TYR A 49 10.75 -19.27 -18.59
N LYS A 50 11.87 -19.86 -18.18
CA LYS A 50 11.96 -21.31 -17.86
C LYS A 50 11.40 -22.19 -18.98
N GLY A 51 11.71 -21.86 -20.24
CA GLY A 51 11.27 -22.61 -21.41
C GLY A 51 9.79 -22.46 -21.76
N LYS A 52 9.06 -21.56 -21.11
CA LYS A 52 7.64 -21.29 -21.40
C LYS A 52 7.46 -19.85 -21.90
N ARG A 53 6.69 -19.70 -22.97
CA ARG A 53 6.29 -18.37 -23.46
C ARG A 53 5.37 -17.70 -22.45
N ILE A 54 5.66 -16.43 -22.15
CA ILE A 54 4.82 -15.57 -21.34
C ILE A 54 3.98 -14.70 -22.29
N PHE A 55 2.68 -14.71 -22.08
CA PHE A 55 1.75 -13.94 -22.89
C PHE A 55 1.36 -12.65 -22.18
N PRO A 56 1.16 -11.55 -22.91
CA PRO A 56 0.54 -10.36 -22.36
C PRO A 56 -0.77 -10.69 -21.69
N ARG A 57 -1.10 -9.98 -20.63
CA ARG A 57 -2.41 -10.11 -20.00
C ARG A 57 -3.48 -9.65 -20.99
N ARG A 58 -4.49 -10.47 -21.21
CA ARG A 58 -5.62 -10.10 -22.08
C ARG A 58 -6.31 -8.85 -21.55
N GLU A 59 -6.67 -7.90 -22.42
CA GLU A 59 -7.31 -6.63 -22.06
C GLU A 59 -8.58 -6.82 -21.20
N ASN A 60 -9.37 -7.84 -21.46
CA ASN A 60 -10.59 -8.17 -20.72
C ASN A 60 -10.37 -8.91 -19.40
N THR A 61 -9.12 -9.11 -18.97
CA THR A 61 -8.88 -9.76 -17.67
C THR A 61 -9.20 -8.80 -16.54
N LYS A 62 -10.23 -9.12 -15.75
CA LYS A 62 -10.67 -8.32 -14.60
C LYS A 62 -9.49 -8.07 -13.64
N ARG A 63 -9.17 -6.82 -13.37
CA ARG A 63 -8.23 -6.41 -12.34
C ARG A 63 -8.86 -6.60 -10.96
N ARG A 64 -8.02 -6.82 -9.97
CA ARG A 64 -8.45 -7.01 -8.58
C ARG A 64 -8.13 -5.75 -7.76
N TYR A 65 -9.12 -5.26 -7.06
CA TYR A 65 -9.02 -4.09 -6.19
C TYR A 65 -9.62 -4.46 -4.85
N ILE A 66 -8.76 -4.69 -3.86
CA ILE A 66 -9.11 -5.30 -2.60
C ILE A 66 -8.95 -4.29 -1.46
N MET A 67 -9.96 -4.19 -0.60
CA MET A 67 -9.85 -3.58 0.72
C MET A 67 -9.68 -4.68 1.75
N LEU A 68 -8.62 -4.63 2.53
CA LEU A 68 -8.34 -5.50 3.66
C LEU A 68 -8.43 -4.68 4.96
N ASN A 69 -9.11 -5.20 5.96
CA ASN A 69 -8.95 -4.71 7.33
C ASN A 69 -7.77 -5.46 7.97
N LYS A 70 -6.56 -4.89 7.80
CA LYS A 70 -5.33 -5.50 8.26
C LYS A 70 -5.29 -5.56 9.79
N PRO A 71 -5.09 -6.72 10.43
CA PRO A 71 -4.88 -6.81 11.86
C PRO A 71 -3.44 -6.43 12.26
N ARG A 72 -3.22 -6.18 13.54
CA ARG A 72 -1.87 -6.08 14.13
C ARG A 72 -1.16 -7.43 14.05
N GLY A 73 0.17 -7.41 14.06
CA GLY A 73 0.99 -8.62 14.01
C GLY A 73 1.33 -9.10 12.59
N PHE A 74 0.70 -8.55 11.55
CA PHE A 74 0.94 -8.90 10.16
C PHE A 74 1.83 -7.87 9.47
N VAL A 75 2.86 -8.33 8.76
CA VAL A 75 3.75 -7.47 7.96
C VAL A 75 3.08 -7.13 6.62
N THR A 76 3.16 -5.88 6.20
CA THR A 76 2.66 -5.44 4.87
C THR A 76 3.67 -5.81 3.79
N THR A 77 3.72 -7.07 3.45
CA THR A 77 4.55 -7.65 2.37
C THR A 77 3.87 -8.88 1.78
N MET A 78 4.26 -9.26 0.56
CA MET A 78 3.82 -10.50 -0.06
C MET A 78 4.74 -11.68 0.25
N GLN A 79 5.94 -11.42 0.79
CA GLN A 79 6.89 -12.43 1.23
C GLN A 79 7.73 -11.85 2.37
N ASP A 80 7.97 -12.64 3.40
CA ASP A 80 8.80 -12.25 4.55
C ASP A 80 9.91 -13.27 4.77
N GLU A 81 11.15 -12.82 4.74
CA GLU A 81 12.34 -13.68 4.92
C GLU A 81 12.48 -14.20 6.35
N LYS A 82 11.81 -13.55 7.32
CA LYS A 82 11.86 -13.93 8.74
C LYS A 82 10.71 -14.85 9.16
N GLY A 83 9.86 -15.29 8.21
CA GLY A 83 8.74 -16.18 8.48
C GLY A 83 7.62 -15.58 9.32
N ARG A 84 7.52 -14.24 9.41
CA ARG A 84 6.42 -13.57 10.13
C ARG A 84 5.13 -13.61 9.32
N PRO A 85 3.96 -13.62 9.97
CA PRO A 85 2.68 -13.50 9.28
C PRO A 85 2.62 -12.25 8.39
N THR A 86 2.08 -12.40 7.19
CA THR A 86 2.04 -11.34 6.18
C THR A 86 0.63 -11.07 5.69
N VAL A 87 0.43 -9.96 5.00
CA VAL A 87 -0.86 -9.68 4.34
C VAL A 87 -1.15 -10.65 3.19
N ALA A 88 -0.13 -11.34 2.65
CA ALA A 88 -0.32 -12.41 1.67
C ALA A 88 -1.14 -13.57 2.25
N ASP A 89 -0.88 -13.95 3.51
CA ASP A 89 -1.60 -15.03 4.19
C ASP A 89 -3.09 -14.69 4.33
N LEU A 90 -3.42 -13.42 4.58
CA LEU A 90 -4.80 -12.93 4.71
C LEU A 90 -5.53 -12.83 3.35
N THR A 91 -4.80 -12.70 2.26
CA THR A 91 -5.34 -12.50 0.91
C THR A 91 -5.15 -13.69 -0.02
N ALA A 92 -4.73 -14.84 0.49
CA ALA A 92 -4.53 -16.07 -0.30
C ALA A 92 -5.78 -16.50 -1.07
N SER A 93 -6.98 -16.28 -0.49
CA SER A 93 -8.27 -16.62 -1.11
C SER A 93 -8.72 -15.67 -2.23
N VAL A 94 -7.99 -14.60 -2.52
CA VAL A 94 -8.32 -13.65 -3.62
C VAL A 94 -8.27 -14.32 -4.99
N GLY A 95 -7.49 -15.40 -5.13
CA GLY A 95 -7.38 -16.15 -6.39
C GLY A 95 -6.59 -15.43 -7.50
N ALA A 96 -5.89 -14.34 -7.15
CA ALA A 96 -5.01 -13.59 -8.05
C ALA A 96 -3.81 -13.06 -7.24
N ARG A 97 -2.71 -12.81 -7.95
CA ARG A 97 -1.52 -12.21 -7.34
C ARG A 97 -1.72 -10.71 -7.16
N VAL A 98 -2.19 -10.32 -5.98
CA VAL A 98 -2.30 -8.92 -5.59
C VAL A 98 -1.11 -8.48 -4.73
N TYR A 99 -0.88 -7.17 -4.62
CA TYR A 99 0.16 -6.58 -3.76
C TYR A 99 -0.36 -5.31 -3.08
N PRO A 100 0.17 -4.96 -1.90
CA PRO A 100 -0.32 -3.82 -1.14
C PRO A 100 0.00 -2.49 -1.82
N VAL A 101 -0.98 -1.56 -1.78
CA VAL A 101 -0.89 -0.16 -2.20
C VAL A 101 -0.50 0.67 -0.98
N GLY A 102 0.77 0.98 -0.86
CA GLY A 102 1.34 1.55 0.35
C GLY A 102 1.49 0.51 1.48
N ARG A 103 1.71 0.99 2.70
CA ARG A 103 1.97 0.12 3.85
C ARG A 103 1.26 0.59 5.11
N LEU A 104 1.03 -0.37 6.01
CA LEU A 104 0.79 -0.18 7.43
C LEU A 104 1.87 -0.96 8.18
N ASP A 105 2.37 -0.41 9.29
CA ASP A 105 3.34 -1.09 10.14
C ASP A 105 2.74 -2.36 10.75
N MET A 106 3.58 -3.28 11.20
CA MET A 106 3.15 -4.54 11.81
C MET A 106 2.26 -4.31 13.04
N ASP A 107 2.55 -3.27 13.81
CA ASP A 107 1.82 -2.86 15.02
C ASP A 107 0.65 -1.89 14.74
N SER A 108 0.33 -1.63 13.47
CA SER A 108 -0.79 -0.81 13.01
C SER A 108 -1.85 -1.68 12.34
N GLU A 109 -3.10 -1.21 12.35
CA GLU A 109 -4.24 -1.96 11.80
C GLU A 109 -5.13 -1.09 10.91
N GLY A 110 -6.14 -1.70 10.28
CA GLY A 110 -7.19 -1.02 9.54
C GLY A 110 -7.04 -1.12 8.03
N LEU A 111 -7.59 -0.15 7.31
CA LEU A 111 -7.75 -0.15 5.87
C LEU A 111 -6.41 -0.22 5.14
N LEU A 112 -6.20 -1.32 4.43
CA LEU A 112 -5.10 -1.51 3.49
C LEU A 112 -5.68 -1.91 2.13
N LEU A 113 -5.23 -1.24 1.06
CA LEU A 113 -5.59 -1.60 -0.30
C LEU A 113 -4.57 -2.57 -0.88
N LEU A 114 -5.05 -3.54 -1.67
CA LEU A 114 -4.20 -4.43 -2.48
C LEU A 114 -4.77 -4.49 -3.89
N THR A 115 -3.90 -4.67 -4.88
CA THR A 115 -4.30 -4.77 -6.29
C THR A 115 -3.27 -5.54 -7.11
N ASP A 116 -3.64 -5.95 -8.31
CA ASP A 116 -2.75 -6.41 -9.38
C ASP A 116 -2.59 -5.35 -10.49
N ASP A 117 -3.09 -4.12 -10.26
CA ASP A 117 -3.01 -2.98 -11.16
C ASP A 117 -1.92 -2.01 -10.70
N GLY A 118 -0.80 -1.98 -11.45
CA GLY A 118 0.35 -1.11 -11.13
C GLY A 118 0.07 0.37 -11.35
N GLU A 119 -0.83 0.72 -12.26
CA GLU A 119 -1.19 2.12 -12.52
C GLU A 119 -2.06 2.68 -11.41
N PHE A 120 -3.06 1.91 -10.99
CA PHE A 120 -3.86 2.23 -9.81
C PHE A 120 -2.99 2.37 -8.55
N ALA A 121 -2.09 1.42 -8.30
CA ALA A 121 -1.20 1.48 -7.14
C ALA A 121 -0.30 2.73 -7.17
N ASN A 122 0.27 3.05 -8.34
CA ASN A 122 1.08 4.24 -8.52
C ASN A 122 0.27 5.52 -8.32
N HIS A 123 -0.95 5.58 -8.88
CA HIS A 123 -1.85 6.72 -8.72
C HIS A 123 -2.09 7.02 -7.23
N LEU A 124 -2.42 6.03 -6.42
CA LEU A 124 -2.74 6.22 -4.99
C LEU A 124 -1.53 6.50 -4.10
N THR A 125 -0.33 6.10 -4.52
CA THR A 125 0.88 6.24 -3.71
C THR A 125 1.77 7.40 -4.13
N HIS A 126 1.51 7.98 -5.30
CA HIS A 126 2.33 9.07 -5.83
C HIS A 126 2.13 10.35 -5.01
N PRO A 127 3.20 11.02 -4.57
CA PRO A 127 3.12 12.19 -3.69
C PRO A 127 2.27 13.36 -4.24
N ARG A 128 2.10 13.43 -5.57
CA ARG A 128 1.31 14.50 -6.22
C ARG A 128 -0.19 14.40 -5.97
N HIS A 129 -0.71 13.24 -5.59
CA HIS A 129 -2.17 13.04 -5.48
C HIS A 129 -2.73 13.30 -4.09
N GLU A 130 -1.88 13.58 -3.09
CA GLU A 130 -2.23 14.07 -1.75
C GLU A 130 -3.54 13.54 -1.13
N ILE A 131 -3.85 12.25 -1.37
CA ILE A 131 -5.08 11.64 -0.84
C ILE A 131 -4.92 11.47 0.68
N PRO A 132 -5.77 12.12 1.50
CA PRO A 132 -5.65 12.07 2.96
C PRO A 132 -5.89 10.65 3.49
N LYS A 133 -5.09 10.25 4.48
CA LYS A 133 -5.28 9.02 5.25
C LYS A 133 -5.77 9.41 6.65
N ILE A 134 -6.89 8.83 7.08
CA ILE A 134 -7.54 9.16 8.34
C ILE A 134 -7.27 8.03 9.33
N TYR A 135 -6.72 8.41 10.48
CA TYR A 135 -6.35 7.46 11.53
C TYR A 135 -7.07 7.78 12.83
N HIS A 136 -7.50 6.75 13.56
CA HIS A 136 -7.77 6.83 14.98
C HIS A 136 -6.53 6.37 15.75
N VAL A 137 -6.17 7.14 16.75
CA VAL A 137 -4.99 6.94 17.58
C VAL A 137 -5.43 6.91 19.03
N THR A 138 -5.28 5.76 19.69
CA THR A 138 -5.50 5.62 21.13
C THR A 138 -4.18 5.78 21.85
N LEU A 139 -4.15 6.66 22.84
CA LEU A 139 -2.97 7.04 23.62
C LEU A 139 -2.94 6.30 24.95
N SER A 140 -1.77 6.23 25.59
CA SER A 140 -1.61 5.61 26.90
C SER A 140 -2.07 6.48 28.08
N ALA A 141 -2.39 7.74 27.82
CA ALA A 141 -2.81 8.71 28.83
C ALA A 141 -3.79 9.73 28.25
N VAL A 142 -4.48 10.43 29.14
CA VAL A 142 -5.35 11.55 28.77
C VAL A 142 -4.54 12.66 28.13
N LEU A 143 -4.97 13.11 26.96
CA LEU A 143 -4.34 14.16 26.19
C LEU A 143 -4.56 15.55 26.84
N THR A 144 -3.47 16.26 27.11
CA THR A 144 -3.52 17.64 27.62
C THR A 144 -3.75 18.66 26.48
N LYS A 145 -4.06 19.90 26.83
CA LYS A 145 -4.22 20.99 25.85
C LYS A 145 -2.89 21.31 25.15
N GLU A 146 -1.80 21.31 25.92
CA GLU A 146 -0.43 21.58 25.46
C GLU A 146 0.05 20.52 24.46
N GLN A 147 -0.17 19.24 24.78
CA GLN A 147 0.17 18.13 23.89
C GLN A 147 -0.63 18.18 22.59
N LEU A 148 -1.93 18.52 22.66
CA LEU A 148 -2.75 18.71 21.47
C LEU A 148 -2.25 19.88 20.61
N ALA A 149 -1.83 20.99 21.24
CA ALA A 149 -1.24 22.12 20.54
C ALA A 149 0.07 21.73 19.85
N THR A 150 0.93 20.96 20.52
CA THR A 150 2.18 20.42 19.95
C THR A 150 1.91 19.56 18.71
N LEU A 151 0.91 18.65 18.78
CA LEU A 151 0.57 17.79 17.63
C LEU A 151 0.01 18.56 16.42
N ARG A 152 -0.57 19.75 16.66
CA ARG A 152 -1.12 20.63 15.60
C ARG A 152 -0.11 21.62 15.04
N ALA A 153 0.99 21.84 15.76
CA ALA A 153 2.05 22.75 15.34
C ALA A 153 2.85 22.14 14.17
N PRO A 154 3.48 22.97 13.33
CA PRO A 154 4.47 22.47 12.37
C PRO A 154 5.54 21.65 13.08
N MET A 155 5.83 20.46 12.54
CA MET A 155 6.77 19.52 13.15
C MET A 155 7.82 19.08 12.12
N GLU A 156 9.03 18.84 12.62
CA GLU A 156 10.13 18.28 11.83
C GLU A 156 10.53 16.93 12.40
N LEU A 157 10.79 15.97 11.51
CA LEU A 157 11.32 14.65 11.86
C LEU A 157 12.51 14.33 10.96
N ASP A 158 13.66 14.05 11.56
CA ASP A 158 14.93 13.74 10.85
C ASP A 158 15.33 14.83 9.82
N GLY A 159 15.24 16.10 10.19
CA GLY A 159 15.56 17.22 9.30
C GLY A 159 14.53 17.47 8.19
N TYR A 160 13.40 16.77 8.23
CA TYR A 160 12.33 16.97 7.26
C TYR A 160 11.10 17.61 7.92
N ARG A 161 10.68 18.75 7.37
CA ARG A 161 9.46 19.44 7.78
C ARG A 161 8.24 18.69 7.25
N LEU A 162 7.41 18.20 8.18
CA LEU A 162 6.19 17.46 7.85
C LEU A 162 5.15 18.35 7.16
N GLN A 163 4.34 17.74 6.30
CA GLN A 163 3.12 18.39 5.82
C GLN A 163 2.15 18.64 6.97
N PRO A 164 1.32 19.70 6.90
CA PRO A 164 0.33 19.99 7.94
C PRO A 164 -0.57 18.80 8.23
N VAL A 165 -0.76 18.51 9.50
CA VAL A 165 -1.61 17.42 9.99
C VAL A 165 -2.82 17.99 10.69
N THR A 166 -4.02 17.50 10.36
CA THR A 166 -5.23 17.83 11.11
C THR A 166 -5.38 16.90 12.31
N VAL A 167 -5.48 17.42 13.51
CA VAL A 167 -5.68 16.65 14.75
C VAL A 167 -6.96 17.06 15.43
N LYS A 168 -7.89 16.10 15.61
CA LYS A 168 -9.16 16.28 16.32
C LYS A 168 -9.21 15.35 17.53
N LYS A 169 -9.47 15.91 18.73
CA LYS A 169 -9.72 15.11 19.93
C LYS A 169 -11.11 14.48 19.83
N LEU A 170 -11.21 13.19 20.01
CA LEU A 170 -12.46 12.41 19.97
C LEU A 170 -12.90 11.98 21.38
N ALA A 171 -11.94 11.60 22.22
CA ALA A 171 -12.13 11.17 23.60
C ALA A 171 -10.93 11.64 24.45
N PRO A 172 -10.95 11.48 25.79
CA PRO A 172 -9.84 11.91 26.63
C PRO A 172 -8.47 11.41 26.18
N ASP A 173 -8.38 10.17 25.70
CA ASP A 173 -7.17 9.45 25.26
C ASP A 173 -7.18 9.09 23.78
N THR A 174 -8.14 9.57 22.99
CA THR A 174 -8.30 9.19 21.59
C THR A 174 -8.38 10.42 20.70
N ILE A 175 -7.57 10.40 19.64
CA ILE A 175 -7.53 11.45 18.61
C ILE A 175 -7.75 10.87 17.21
N GLN A 176 -8.29 11.70 16.34
CA GLN A 176 -8.24 11.48 14.90
C GLN A 176 -7.11 12.32 14.29
N MET A 177 -6.32 11.70 13.43
CA MET A 177 -5.27 12.39 12.67
C MET A 177 -5.50 12.18 11.18
N ASN A 178 -5.45 13.27 10.40
CA ASN A 178 -5.52 13.23 8.95
C ASN A 178 -4.17 13.62 8.37
N LEU A 179 -3.56 12.72 7.60
CA LEU A 179 -2.23 12.88 7.00
C LEU A 179 -2.32 12.79 5.48
N TYR A 180 -1.61 13.68 4.80
CA TYR A 180 -1.48 13.68 3.33
C TYR A 180 -0.24 12.91 2.85
N GLU A 181 0.73 12.70 3.71
CA GLU A 181 1.93 11.90 3.48
C GLU A 181 1.97 10.65 4.37
N GLY A 182 2.99 9.80 4.22
CA GLY A 182 3.12 8.57 5.03
C GLY A 182 4.58 8.20 5.26
N ARG A 183 5.27 8.97 6.10
CA ARG A 183 6.66 8.67 6.47
C ARG A 183 6.74 7.52 7.48
N ASN A 184 7.92 6.93 7.55
CA ASN A 184 8.15 5.81 8.46
C ASN A 184 7.71 6.16 9.88
N ARG A 185 6.74 5.43 10.41
CA ARG A 185 6.15 5.55 11.76
C ARG A 185 5.76 6.99 12.15
N GLN A 186 5.37 7.82 11.18
CA GLN A 186 5.16 9.26 11.34
C GLN A 186 4.27 9.60 12.54
N ILE A 187 3.06 9.03 12.64
CA ILE A 187 2.12 9.32 13.74
C ILE A 187 2.72 8.97 15.10
N ARG A 188 3.38 7.81 15.21
CA ARG A 188 3.99 7.37 16.48
C ARG A 188 5.12 8.31 16.91
N ARG A 189 5.94 8.75 15.96
CA ARG A 189 7.03 9.69 16.21
C ARG A 189 6.52 11.09 16.56
N MET A 190 5.46 11.55 15.91
CA MET A 190 4.79 12.81 16.26
C MET A 190 4.24 12.75 17.69
N CYS A 191 3.56 11.67 18.05
CA CYS A 191 3.06 11.46 19.40
C CYS A 191 4.19 11.41 20.44
N GLU A 192 5.27 10.70 20.14
CA GLU A 192 6.46 10.61 20.99
C GLU A 192 7.09 11.99 21.22
N ALA A 193 7.23 12.81 20.19
CA ALA A 193 7.72 14.19 20.29
C ALA A 193 6.80 15.09 21.15
N ALA A 194 5.51 14.76 21.25
CA ALA A 194 4.57 15.41 22.15
C ALA A 194 4.50 14.75 23.55
N GLY A 195 5.42 13.82 23.87
CA GLY A 195 5.44 13.10 25.15
C GLY A 195 4.28 12.09 25.31
N LEU A 196 3.78 11.56 24.20
CA LEU A 196 2.64 10.62 24.15
C LEU A 196 3.06 9.26 23.62
N LYS A 197 2.52 8.17 24.20
CA LYS A 197 2.69 6.82 23.71
C LYS A 197 1.42 6.33 23.02
N VAL A 198 1.56 5.82 21.81
CA VAL A 198 0.46 5.26 21.02
C VAL A 198 0.24 3.79 21.40
N LEU A 199 -0.92 3.45 21.91
CA LEU A 199 -1.36 2.09 22.23
C LEU A 199 -1.98 1.41 20.99
N ARG A 200 -2.84 2.13 20.26
CA ARG A 200 -3.53 1.63 19.08
C ARG A 200 -3.47 2.65 17.96
N LEU A 201 -3.17 2.19 16.76
CA LEU A 201 -3.15 3.00 15.55
C LEU A 201 -3.95 2.29 14.47
N GLN A 202 -5.09 2.86 14.09
CA GLN A 202 -5.99 2.26 13.12
C GLN A 202 -6.26 3.24 11.96
N ARG A 203 -5.97 2.83 10.72
CA ARG A 203 -6.37 3.60 9.54
C ARG A 203 -7.82 3.29 9.19
N LEU A 204 -8.69 4.29 9.27
CA LEU A 204 -10.12 4.15 9.02
C LEU A 204 -10.53 4.54 7.61
N ALA A 205 -9.72 5.40 6.94
CA ALA A 205 -10.08 5.85 5.61
C ALA A 205 -8.87 6.25 4.77
N ILE A 206 -9.06 6.24 3.45
CA ILE A 206 -8.20 6.82 2.43
C ILE A 206 -9.09 7.73 1.59
N GLY A 207 -8.93 9.05 1.72
CA GLY A 207 -9.91 9.99 1.22
C GLY A 207 -11.29 9.75 1.83
N ASP A 208 -12.29 9.61 0.97
CA ASP A 208 -13.66 9.28 1.37
C ASP A 208 -13.93 7.78 1.45
N LEU A 209 -13.01 6.93 0.95
CA LEU A 209 -13.13 5.49 1.10
C LEU A 209 -12.98 5.11 2.58
N ARG A 210 -14.05 4.57 3.16
CA ARG A 210 -14.13 4.18 4.57
C ARG A 210 -13.97 2.68 4.74
N LEU A 211 -13.31 2.28 5.85
CA LEU A 211 -13.20 0.87 6.23
C LEU A 211 -14.58 0.24 6.48
N GLY A 212 -15.53 1.02 7.04
CA GLY A 212 -16.86 0.53 7.40
C GLY A 212 -16.81 -0.61 8.41
N ASP A 213 -17.76 -1.54 8.28
CA ASP A 213 -17.94 -2.69 9.18
C ASP A 213 -17.16 -3.93 8.72
N LEU A 214 -16.18 -3.77 7.83
CA LEU A 214 -15.35 -4.89 7.38
C LEU A 214 -14.63 -5.53 8.59
N PRO A 215 -14.87 -6.82 8.92
CA PRO A 215 -14.28 -7.43 10.10
C PRO A 215 -12.76 -7.50 10.02
N LEU A 216 -12.11 -7.51 11.18
CA LEU A 216 -10.65 -7.59 11.29
C LEU A 216 -10.11 -8.85 10.61
N GLY A 217 -9.07 -8.74 9.81
CA GLY A 217 -8.48 -9.83 9.04
C GLY A 217 -9.27 -10.24 7.79
N LYS A 218 -10.42 -9.61 7.53
CA LYS A 218 -11.23 -9.89 6.32
C LYS A 218 -10.94 -8.87 5.24
N TRP A 219 -11.23 -9.30 4.01
CA TRP A 219 -11.11 -8.46 2.83
C TRP A 219 -12.40 -8.51 1.99
N ARG A 220 -12.60 -7.50 1.16
CA ARG A 220 -13.62 -7.46 0.10
C ARG A 220 -13.08 -6.76 -1.14
N GLU A 221 -13.74 -6.97 -2.26
CA GLU A 221 -13.49 -6.14 -3.44
C GLU A 221 -14.02 -4.70 -3.22
N LEU A 222 -13.40 -3.74 -3.86
CA LEU A 222 -13.94 -2.38 -3.96
C LEU A 222 -15.17 -2.38 -4.87
N THR A 223 -16.16 -1.55 -4.53
CA THR A 223 -17.28 -1.30 -5.43
C THR A 223 -16.83 -0.44 -6.63
N PRO A 224 -17.60 -0.46 -7.75
CA PRO A 224 -17.31 0.41 -8.89
C PRO A 224 -17.25 1.90 -8.53
N GLU A 225 -18.10 2.36 -7.59
CA GLU A 225 -18.12 3.73 -7.10
C GLU A 225 -16.87 4.07 -6.28
N GLU A 226 -16.46 3.18 -5.40
CA GLU A 226 -15.23 3.33 -4.59
C GLU A 226 -14.00 3.39 -5.50
N LEU A 227 -13.94 2.52 -6.49
CA LEU A 227 -12.85 2.50 -7.47
C LEU A 227 -12.81 3.80 -8.28
N ARG A 228 -13.96 4.25 -8.80
CA ARG A 228 -14.07 5.50 -9.53
C ARG A 228 -13.63 6.68 -8.69
N TYR A 229 -14.10 6.76 -7.43
CA TYR A 229 -13.68 7.80 -6.50
C TYR A 229 -12.16 7.84 -6.31
N LEU A 230 -11.53 6.70 -6.07
CA LEU A 230 -10.08 6.62 -5.87
C LEU A 230 -9.28 7.03 -7.11
N MET A 231 -9.82 6.82 -8.32
CA MET A 231 -9.16 7.20 -9.58
C MET A 231 -9.38 8.66 -9.96
N THR A 232 -10.51 9.26 -9.60
CA THR A 232 -10.90 10.60 -10.11
C THR A 232 -10.99 11.67 -9.02
N GLY A 233 -11.03 11.28 -7.75
CA GLY A 233 -11.31 12.18 -6.62
C GLY A 233 -12.76 12.69 -6.56
N LYS A 234 -13.64 12.22 -7.46
CA LYS A 234 -15.04 12.67 -7.54
C LYS A 234 -15.98 11.58 -7.03
N LYS A 235 -16.91 11.96 -6.17
CA LYS A 235 -18.09 11.14 -5.87
C LYS A 235 -19.02 11.17 -7.08
N GLY A 236 -19.50 9.99 -7.47
CA GLY A 236 -20.56 9.87 -8.49
C GLY A 236 -21.92 10.31 -7.93
#